data_5f8b7e54eaacbc250fab3c1b955a65c2
#
_entry.id   5f8b7e54eaacbc250fab3c1b955a65c2
#
_cell.length_a   1.000
_cell.length_b   1.000
_cell.length_c   1.000
_cell.angle_alpha   90.00
_cell.angle_beta   90.00
_cell.angle_gamma   90.00
#
_symmetry.space_group_name_H-M   'P 1'
#
loop_
_entity.id
_entity.type
_entity.pdbx_description
1 polymer ?
#
loop_
_entity_poly.entity_id
_entity_poly.type
_entity_poly.pdbx_seq_one_letter_code
_entity_poly.pdbx_strand_id
1 'polypeptide(L)'
;LLFYVQQGMTFLRLDAIAYLWKCIGTTCIHLDETHTVVRLFRDIFDVVAPQVAIITETNVPHEENISYFGNGWDEAQLVYQFPLPPLTLHAIATGDATELSRWAAGLKRPSPATTFFNFTASHDGIGVRPLEGILPRAEIDRLVERVQRHGGAVSYKANQDGTQSPYELNINYFDALSDPQGGEPLERQVSRFLASQAILLALAGVPGIYIHSLLGSRNWHDGVQQTGRLRSINREPLVVGEVERALADPVSLRAQVFAGYRHLIETRAAEPAFHPSGAQQVLDLHPALFALLRISPDGRARVAALHNVSGESVHVALSTIEGAGRWRDLLTGEDFHADAEIALAPYQVRWLKRSG
;
A
#
# COMPACT_ATOMS: atom_id res chain seq x y z
N LEU A 1 -27.15 -4.39 5.82
CA LEU A 1 -25.90 -4.73 6.54
C LEU A 1 -26.05 -6.02 7.35
N LEU A 2 -27.04 -6.13 8.23
CA LEU A 2 -27.24 -7.32 9.10
C LEU A 2 -27.41 -8.61 8.32
N PHE A 3 -28.02 -8.56 7.14
CA PHE A 3 -28.09 -9.75 6.25
C PHE A 3 -26.69 -10.32 5.93
N TYR A 4 -25.72 -9.46 5.59
CA TYR A 4 -24.36 -9.92 5.30
C TYR A 4 -23.66 -10.47 6.54
N VAL A 5 -23.89 -9.87 7.71
CA VAL A 5 -23.39 -10.38 8.99
C VAL A 5 -23.93 -11.78 9.25
N GLN A 6 -25.23 -12.02 9.01
CA GLN A 6 -25.86 -13.35 9.13
C GLN A 6 -25.25 -14.38 8.17
N GLN A 7 -24.69 -13.94 7.03
CA GLN A 7 -23.94 -14.81 6.10
C GLN A 7 -22.46 -15.02 6.52
N GLY A 8 -22.06 -14.55 7.70
CA GLY A 8 -20.71 -14.76 8.23
C GLY A 8 -19.69 -13.65 7.88
N MET A 9 -20.13 -12.51 7.36
CA MET A 9 -19.25 -11.39 7.08
C MET A 9 -18.68 -10.78 8.36
N THR A 10 -17.35 -10.60 8.39
CA THR A 10 -16.62 -9.98 9.52
C THR A 10 -15.98 -8.64 9.19
N PHE A 11 -15.87 -8.29 7.91
CA PHE A 11 -15.37 -7.00 7.43
C PHE A 11 -16.40 -6.37 6.49
N LEU A 12 -16.78 -5.14 6.77
CA LEU A 12 -17.70 -4.38 5.95
C LEU A 12 -17.00 -3.16 5.34
N ARG A 13 -16.80 -3.19 4.02
CA ARG A 13 -16.28 -2.04 3.28
C ARG A 13 -17.41 -1.10 2.88
N LEU A 14 -17.32 0.14 3.32
CA LEU A 14 -18.22 1.22 2.93
C LEU A 14 -17.59 1.98 1.74
N ASP A 15 -18.08 1.69 0.55
CA ASP A 15 -17.60 2.26 -0.71
C ASP A 15 -18.03 3.72 -0.84
N ALA A 16 -17.05 4.60 -1.19
CA ALA A 16 -17.27 6.04 -1.41
C ALA A 16 -18.12 6.72 -0.31
N ILE A 17 -17.94 6.29 0.94
CA ILE A 17 -18.81 6.67 2.07
C ILE A 17 -18.86 8.18 2.29
N ALA A 18 -17.82 8.93 1.92
CA ALA A 18 -17.77 10.39 2.05
C ALA A 18 -18.93 11.10 1.36
N TYR A 19 -19.50 10.47 0.34
CA TYR A 19 -20.58 11.02 -0.48
C TYR A 19 -21.97 10.47 -0.11
N LEU A 20 -22.13 9.78 1.01
CA LEU A 20 -23.38 9.13 1.38
C LEU A 20 -24.54 10.13 1.50
N TRP A 21 -24.32 11.20 2.26
CA TRP A 21 -25.35 12.22 2.48
C TRP A 21 -25.25 13.35 1.46
N LYS A 22 -26.40 13.81 0.96
CA LYS A 22 -26.51 14.90 -0.02
C LYS A 22 -27.37 16.01 0.51
N CYS A 23 -26.85 17.23 0.52
CA CYS A 23 -27.60 18.43 0.86
C CYS A 23 -27.30 19.52 -0.16
N ILE A 24 -28.31 19.99 -0.88
CA ILE A 24 -28.17 21.07 -1.87
C ILE A 24 -27.62 22.33 -1.19
N GLY A 25 -26.63 22.97 -1.80
CA GLY A 25 -25.98 24.16 -1.27
C GLY A 25 -24.74 23.84 -0.39
N THR A 26 -24.40 22.57 -0.20
CA THR A 26 -23.16 22.12 0.47
C THR A 26 -22.20 21.49 -0.51
N THR A 27 -21.01 21.07 -0.04
CA THR A 27 -20.05 20.30 -0.82
C THR A 27 -20.52 18.87 -1.11
N CYS A 28 -21.54 18.37 -0.41
CA CYS A 28 -22.03 16.98 -0.47
C CYS A 28 -20.93 15.92 -0.20
N ILE A 29 -19.90 16.28 0.57
CA ILE A 29 -18.83 15.38 0.98
C ILE A 29 -18.50 15.64 2.46
N HIS A 30 -18.25 14.60 3.23
CA HIS A 30 -17.92 14.65 4.67
C HIS A 30 -18.93 15.41 5.53
N LEU A 31 -20.22 15.34 5.18
CA LEU A 31 -21.25 15.98 5.98
C LEU A 31 -21.44 15.25 7.32
N ASP A 32 -21.83 15.99 8.38
CA ASP A 32 -22.04 15.44 9.71
C ASP A 32 -23.06 14.30 9.74
N GLU A 33 -24.04 14.34 8.84
CA GLU A 33 -25.01 13.26 8.68
C GLU A 33 -24.37 11.98 8.15
N THR A 34 -23.34 12.07 7.30
CA THR A 34 -22.56 10.90 6.86
C THR A 34 -21.87 10.24 8.04
N HIS A 35 -21.16 11.01 8.86
CA HIS A 35 -20.52 10.52 10.10
C HIS A 35 -21.54 9.94 11.07
N THR A 36 -22.72 10.58 11.21
CA THR A 36 -23.82 10.07 12.04
C THR A 36 -24.31 8.69 11.58
N VAL A 37 -24.40 8.47 10.27
CA VAL A 37 -24.79 7.15 9.73
C VAL A 37 -23.70 6.10 9.98
N VAL A 38 -22.43 6.46 9.87
CA VAL A 38 -21.31 5.52 10.16
C VAL A 38 -21.31 5.16 11.65
N ARG A 39 -21.53 6.14 12.55
CA ARG A 39 -21.70 5.89 14.00
C ARG A 39 -22.88 4.96 14.28
N LEU A 40 -24.03 5.20 13.64
CA LEU A 40 -25.19 4.32 13.78
C LEU A 40 -24.86 2.86 13.37
N PHE A 41 -24.08 2.66 12.30
CA PHE A 41 -23.66 1.32 11.93
C PHE A 41 -22.76 0.68 13.00
N ARG A 42 -21.84 1.48 13.59
CA ARG A 42 -20.99 0.99 14.66
C ARG A 42 -21.80 0.63 15.89
N ASP A 43 -22.70 1.49 16.35
CA ASP A 43 -23.59 1.24 17.49
C ASP A 43 -24.41 -0.05 17.32
N ILE A 44 -24.97 -0.26 16.14
CA ILE A 44 -25.71 -1.50 15.82
C ILE A 44 -24.78 -2.71 15.94
N PHE A 45 -23.58 -2.66 15.31
CA PHE A 45 -22.66 -3.78 15.38
C PHE A 45 -22.12 -4.05 16.78
N ASP A 46 -21.89 -3.03 17.58
CA ASP A 46 -21.44 -3.21 18.98
C ASP A 46 -22.42 -4.03 19.81
N VAL A 47 -23.73 -3.94 19.49
CA VAL A 47 -24.76 -4.70 20.17
C VAL A 47 -24.94 -6.12 19.58
N VAL A 48 -24.96 -6.25 18.25
CA VAL A 48 -25.40 -7.50 17.61
C VAL A 48 -24.28 -8.33 16.99
N ALA A 49 -23.12 -7.71 16.71
CA ALA A 49 -21.98 -8.34 16.03
C ALA A 49 -20.67 -7.57 16.29
N PRO A 50 -20.20 -7.49 17.55
CA PRO A 50 -19.05 -6.66 17.93
C PRO A 50 -17.74 -7.03 17.22
N GLN A 51 -17.66 -8.24 16.67
CA GLN A 51 -16.50 -8.71 15.90
C GLN A 51 -16.42 -8.14 14.48
N VAL A 52 -17.48 -7.48 13.98
CA VAL A 52 -17.50 -6.92 12.63
C VAL A 52 -16.72 -5.61 12.60
N ALA A 53 -15.71 -5.53 11.76
CA ALA A 53 -14.94 -4.32 11.52
C ALA A 53 -15.51 -3.54 10.31
N ILE A 54 -15.60 -2.23 10.46
CA ILE A 54 -15.98 -1.30 9.37
C ILE A 54 -14.69 -0.78 8.74
N ILE A 55 -14.65 -0.81 7.39
CA ILE A 55 -13.59 -0.22 6.58
C ILE A 55 -14.20 0.89 5.74
N THR A 56 -13.73 2.12 5.87
CA THR A 56 -14.17 3.23 5.01
C THR A 56 -13.23 3.40 3.83
N GLU A 57 -13.83 3.60 2.66
CA GLU A 57 -13.13 3.89 1.42
C GLU A 57 -13.43 5.33 1.00
N THR A 58 -12.38 6.19 1.06
CA THR A 58 -12.48 7.61 0.74
C THR A 58 -11.18 8.09 0.10
N ASN A 59 -11.22 8.36 -1.22
CA ASN A 59 -10.06 8.85 -1.98
C ASN A 59 -9.94 10.39 -1.85
N VAL A 60 -9.48 10.83 -0.68
CA VAL A 60 -9.39 12.25 -0.26
C VAL A 60 -8.04 12.49 0.45
N PRO A 61 -7.65 13.75 0.72
CA PRO A 61 -6.49 14.04 1.55
C PRO A 61 -6.50 13.32 2.89
N HIS A 62 -5.31 13.06 3.45
CA HIS A 62 -5.14 12.20 4.63
C HIS A 62 -5.99 12.66 5.83
N GLU A 63 -6.00 13.96 6.14
CA GLU A 63 -6.75 14.51 7.29
C GLU A 63 -8.26 14.29 7.15
N GLU A 64 -8.80 14.44 5.94
CA GLU A 64 -10.21 14.16 5.66
C GLU A 64 -10.51 12.65 5.78
N ASN A 65 -9.59 11.79 5.33
CA ASN A 65 -9.76 10.34 5.36
C ASN A 65 -9.76 9.79 6.80
N ILE A 66 -8.84 10.24 7.66
CA ILE A 66 -8.75 9.76 9.05
C ILE A 66 -9.90 10.26 9.94
N SER A 67 -10.70 11.24 9.50
CA SER A 67 -11.89 11.67 10.23
C SER A 67 -12.88 10.53 10.45
N TYR A 68 -12.91 9.53 9.56
CA TYR A 68 -13.75 8.34 9.69
C TYR A 68 -13.33 7.34 10.76
N PHE A 69 -12.24 7.60 11.48
CA PHE A 69 -12.00 6.94 12.75
C PHE A 69 -12.88 7.48 13.89
N GLY A 70 -13.55 8.63 13.68
CA GLY A 70 -14.30 9.31 14.71
C GLY A 70 -13.42 9.63 15.92
N ASN A 71 -13.90 9.29 17.13
CA ASN A 71 -13.12 9.39 18.36
C ASN A 71 -12.16 8.18 18.56
N GLY A 72 -12.09 7.28 17.62
CA GLY A 72 -11.31 6.04 17.65
C GLY A 72 -12.09 4.80 18.09
N TRP A 73 -13.38 4.93 18.40
CA TRP A 73 -14.24 3.84 18.88
C TRP A 73 -15.62 3.84 18.21
N ASP A 74 -16.13 5.00 17.82
CA ASP A 74 -17.52 5.21 17.45
C ASP A 74 -17.80 5.19 15.94
N GLU A 75 -16.76 5.08 15.09
CA GLU A 75 -16.92 4.99 13.63
C GLU A 75 -16.17 3.76 13.06
N ALA A 76 -15.33 3.93 12.04
CA ALA A 76 -14.63 2.83 11.40
C ALA A 76 -13.40 2.36 12.18
N GLN A 77 -13.14 1.05 12.16
CA GLN A 77 -11.91 0.47 12.68
C GLN A 77 -10.76 0.57 11.69
N LEU A 78 -11.06 0.62 10.38
CA LEU A 78 -10.05 0.72 9.33
C LEU A 78 -10.40 1.83 8.35
N VAL A 79 -9.39 2.59 7.94
CA VAL A 79 -9.47 3.52 6.81
C VAL A 79 -8.43 3.15 5.76
N TYR A 80 -8.76 3.34 4.47
CA TYR A 80 -7.85 3.08 3.37
C TYR A 80 -6.65 4.04 3.38
N GLN A 81 -5.46 3.53 3.11
CA GLN A 81 -4.24 4.35 2.98
C GLN A 81 -4.01 4.75 1.52
N PHE A 82 -4.81 5.68 1.04
CA PHE A 82 -4.74 6.19 -0.33
C PHE A 82 -3.42 6.90 -0.69
N PRO A 83 -2.67 7.55 0.23
CA PRO A 83 -1.35 8.09 -0.11
C PRO A 83 -0.29 7.02 -0.43
N LEU A 84 -0.43 5.79 0.11
CA LEU A 84 0.60 4.75 0.01
C LEU A 84 0.91 4.33 -1.45
N PRO A 85 -0.09 4.02 -2.33
CA PRO A 85 0.20 3.62 -3.70
C PRO A 85 1.02 4.65 -4.48
N PRO A 86 0.61 5.92 -4.58
CA PRO A 86 1.35 6.90 -5.36
C PRO A 86 2.66 7.35 -4.69
N LEU A 87 2.78 7.36 -3.35
CA LEU A 87 4.05 7.65 -2.67
C LEU A 87 5.08 6.54 -2.87
N THR A 88 4.66 5.27 -2.84
CA THR A 88 5.56 4.15 -3.14
C THR A 88 6.00 4.18 -4.59
N LEU A 89 5.09 4.50 -5.53
CA LEU A 89 5.43 4.69 -6.93
C LEU A 89 6.43 5.84 -7.11
N HIS A 90 6.22 6.98 -6.44
CA HIS A 90 7.11 8.13 -6.47
C HIS A 90 8.50 7.77 -5.93
N ALA A 91 8.57 7.15 -4.74
CA ALA A 91 9.84 6.77 -4.12
C ALA A 91 10.69 5.85 -5.03
N ILE A 92 10.07 4.84 -5.64
CA ILE A 92 10.75 3.94 -6.56
C ILE A 92 11.12 4.62 -7.89
N ALA A 93 10.27 5.52 -8.39
CA ALA A 93 10.53 6.23 -9.64
C ALA A 93 11.69 7.24 -9.53
N THR A 94 11.87 7.84 -8.35
CA THR A 94 12.93 8.81 -8.08
C THR A 94 14.18 8.19 -7.45
N GLY A 95 14.06 6.98 -6.86
CA GLY A 95 15.10 6.37 -6.03
C GLY A 95 15.26 7.05 -4.67
N ASP A 96 14.25 7.81 -4.22
CA ASP A 96 14.26 8.60 -2.99
C ASP A 96 13.00 8.33 -2.15
N ALA A 97 13.18 7.80 -0.95
CA ALA A 97 12.12 7.44 -0.01
C ALA A 97 11.78 8.58 0.97
N THR A 98 12.38 9.76 0.87
CA THR A 98 12.27 10.83 1.87
C THR A 98 10.81 11.23 2.12
N GLU A 99 10.02 11.45 1.08
CA GLU A 99 8.61 11.86 1.24
C GLU A 99 7.74 10.71 1.75
N LEU A 100 7.98 9.48 1.29
CA LEU A 100 7.32 8.29 1.82
C LEU A 100 7.64 8.09 3.30
N SER A 101 8.89 8.27 3.71
CA SER A 101 9.36 8.17 5.10
C SER A 101 8.74 9.26 5.98
N ARG A 102 8.71 10.50 5.50
CA ARG A 102 8.09 11.63 6.22
C ARG A 102 6.60 11.40 6.45
N TRP A 103 5.88 10.97 5.41
CA TRP A 103 4.47 10.63 5.52
C TRP A 103 4.24 9.47 6.50
N ALA A 104 5.01 8.38 6.39
CA ALA A 104 4.89 7.22 7.27
C ALA A 104 5.18 7.54 8.75
N ALA A 105 6.11 8.46 9.02
CA ALA A 105 6.43 8.96 10.37
C ALA A 105 5.28 9.78 10.98
N GLY A 106 4.47 10.42 10.15
CA GLY A 106 3.30 11.21 10.57
C GLY A 106 2.06 10.38 10.89
N LEU A 107 2.04 9.09 10.55
CA LEU A 107 0.86 8.24 10.76
C LEU A 107 0.57 8.03 12.23
N LYS A 108 -0.66 8.37 12.64
CA LYS A 108 -1.14 8.20 14.02
C LYS A 108 -2.47 7.46 14.01
N ARG A 109 -2.65 6.57 14.95
CA ARG A 109 -3.92 5.89 15.22
C ARG A 109 -4.58 6.54 16.43
N PRO A 110 -5.89 6.91 16.38
CA PRO A 110 -6.56 7.54 17.50
C PRO A 110 -6.77 6.59 18.69
N SER A 111 -6.81 5.27 18.44
CA SER A 111 -7.00 4.27 19.50
C SER A 111 -6.33 2.93 19.15
N PRO A 112 -6.19 2.02 20.10
CA PRO A 112 -5.74 0.64 19.82
C PRO A 112 -6.77 -0.19 19.05
N ALA A 113 -8.03 0.24 18.96
CA ALA A 113 -9.08 -0.44 18.19
C ALA A 113 -9.06 -0.07 16.70
N THR A 114 -8.30 0.95 16.33
CA THR A 114 -8.22 1.43 14.95
C THR A 114 -6.89 1.08 14.29
N THR A 115 -6.89 0.89 12.98
CA THR A 115 -5.68 0.71 12.18
C THR A 115 -5.95 1.11 10.74
N PHE A 116 -4.91 1.08 9.91
CA PHE A 116 -5.01 1.40 8.49
C PHE A 116 -5.21 0.14 7.64
N PHE A 117 -5.95 0.30 6.54
CA PHE A 117 -6.00 -0.69 5.46
C PHE A 117 -5.02 -0.26 4.38
N ASN A 118 -3.85 -0.91 4.37
CA ASN A 118 -2.75 -0.60 3.46
C ASN A 118 -2.94 -1.33 2.13
N PHE A 119 -2.68 -0.66 1.01
CA PHE A 119 -2.71 -1.27 -0.33
C PHE A 119 -1.77 -0.50 -1.27
N THR A 120 -1.30 -1.15 -2.32
CA THR A 120 -0.54 -0.51 -3.42
C THR A 120 -1.35 -0.47 -4.71
N ALA A 121 -2.28 -1.38 -4.88
CA ALA A 121 -3.18 -1.45 -6.03
C ALA A 121 -4.55 -2.00 -5.62
N SER A 122 -5.56 -1.66 -6.38
CA SER A 122 -6.92 -2.18 -6.28
C SER A 122 -7.53 -2.33 -7.66
N HIS A 123 -8.82 -2.62 -7.74
CA HIS A 123 -9.60 -2.60 -8.98
C HIS A 123 -9.81 -1.19 -9.56
N ASP A 124 -9.48 -0.14 -8.82
CA ASP A 124 -9.43 1.25 -9.29
C ASP A 124 -8.02 1.61 -9.76
N GLY A 125 -7.83 2.78 -10.34
CA GLY A 125 -6.51 3.29 -10.63
C GLY A 125 -5.81 3.86 -9.38
N ILE A 126 -4.60 4.37 -9.57
CA ILE A 126 -3.82 4.98 -8.50
C ILE A 126 -4.32 6.42 -8.31
N GLY A 127 -4.98 6.70 -7.19
CA GLY A 127 -5.43 8.05 -6.85
C GLY A 127 -4.26 8.99 -6.59
N VAL A 128 -4.29 10.19 -7.18
CA VAL A 128 -3.24 11.20 -6.94
C VAL A 128 -3.69 12.37 -6.08
N ARG A 129 -4.99 12.51 -5.85
CA ARG A 129 -5.53 13.52 -4.92
C ARG A 129 -4.96 13.41 -3.50
N PRO A 130 -4.73 12.21 -2.94
CA PRO A 130 -4.11 12.05 -1.63
C PRO A 130 -2.68 12.56 -1.52
N LEU A 131 -2.03 12.91 -2.63
CA LEU A 131 -0.71 13.55 -2.64
C LEU A 131 -0.76 15.07 -2.43
N GLU A 132 -1.96 15.68 -2.51
CA GLU A 132 -2.13 17.12 -2.26
C GLU A 132 -1.66 17.46 -0.84
N GLY A 133 -0.74 18.42 -0.73
CA GLY A 133 -0.09 18.79 0.53
C GLY A 133 1.10 17.89 0.95
N ILE A 134 1.35 16.76 0.28
CA ILE A 134 2.50 15.89 0.51
C ILE A 134 3.57 16.13 -0.54
N LEU A 135 3.20 16.05 -1.82
CA LEU A 135 4.14 16.29 -2.93
C LEU A 135 3.86 17.61 -3.65
N PRO A 136 4.91 18.30 -4.13
CA PRO A 136 4.76 19.42 -5.06
C PRO A 136 4.02 18.98 -6.33
N ARG A 137 3.27 19.91 -6.94
CA ARG A 137 2.52 19.64 -8.18
C ARG A 137 3.41 19.06 -9.29
N ALA A 138 4.63 19.57 -9.44
CA ALA A 138 5.58 19.10 -10.45
C ALA A 138 5.92 17.61 -10.30
N GLU A 139 5.96 17.07 -9.07
CA GLU A 139 6.20 15.64 -8.84
C GLU A 139 4.98 14.81 -9.24
N ILE A 140 3.76 15.32 -9.00
CA ILE A 140 2.52 14.67 -9.46
C ILE A 140 2.49 14.64 -10.99
N ASP A 141 2.87 15.73 -11.65
CA ASP A 141 2.92 15.80 -13.11
C ASP A 141 3.96 14.82 -13.69
N ARG A 142 5.11 14.63 -13.03
CA ARG A 142 6.10 13.58 -13.41
C ARG A 142 5.53 12.16 -13.31
N LEU A 143 4.70 11.88 -12.29
CA LEU A 143 4.01 10.59 -12.19
C LEU A 143 3.00 10.40 -13.33
N VAL A 144 2.27 11.45 -13.70
CA VAL A 144 1.37 11.45 -14.86
C VAL A 144 2.13 11.12 -16.14
N GLU A 145 3.22 11.83 -16.42
CA GLU A 145 4.07 11.62 -17.59
C GLU A 145 4.67 10.20 -17.63
N ARG A 146 5.10 9.70 -16.47
CA ARG A 146 5.60 8.33 -16.33
C ARG A 146 4.54 7.31 -16.73
N VAL A 147 3.34 7.42 -16.18
CA VAL A 147 2.23 6.50 -16.45
C VAL A 147 1.85 6.52 -17.92
N GLN A 148 1.79 7.69 -18.55
CA GLN A 148 1.51 7.81 -19.98
C GLN A 148 2.60 7.15 -20.83
N ARG A 149 3.89 7.34 -20.50
CA ARG A 149 5.00 6.64 -21.17
C ARG A 149 4.94 5.13 -21.04
N HIS A 150 4.47 4.62 -19.90
CA HIS A 150 4.33 3.20 -19.64
C HIS A 150 3.02 2.61 -20.21
N GLY A 151 2.31 3.35 -21.06
CA GLY A 151 1.10 2.89 -21.74
C GLY A 151 -0.18 2.97 -20.90
N GLY A 152 -0.14 3.63 -19.75
CA GLY A 152 -1.33 3.92 -18.95
C GLY A 152 -2.08 5.16 -19.42
N ALA A 153 -3.20 5.44 -18.78
CA ALA A 153 -4.04 6.60 -19.03
C ALA A 153 -4.34 7.37 -17.74
N VAL A 154 -4.82 8.60 -17.84
CA VAL A 154 -5.11 9.46 -16.69
C VAL A 154 -6.55 9.93 -16.75
N SER A 155 -7.27 9.76 -15.64
CA SER A 155 -8.57 10.39 -15.43
C SER A 155 -8.38 11.74 -14.77
N TYR A 156 -9.15 12.74 -15.22
CA TYR A 156 -9.10 14.11 -14.71
C TYR A 156 -10.41 14.47 -14.02
N LYS A 157 -10.32 15.30 -12.98
CA LYS A 157 -11.50 15.96 -12.36
C LYS A 157 -11.59 17.39 -12.84
N ALA A 158 -12.83 17.88 -13.02
CA ALA A 158 -13.10 19.29 -13.23
C ALA A 158 -12.97 20.07 -11.90
N ASN A 159 -12.28 21.18 -11.92
CA ASN A 159 -12.16 22.10 -10.80
C ASN A 159 -13.26 23.20 -10.89
N GLN A 160 -13.50 23.90 -9.78
CA GLN A 160 -14.52 24.98 -9.74
C GLN A 160 -14.19 26.17 -10.65
N ASP A 161 -12.91 26.39 -10.94
CA ASP A 161 -12.40 27.43 -11.84
C ASP A 161 -12.47 27.04 -13.34
N GLY A 162 -13.03 25.87 -13.67
CA GLY A 162 -13.13 25.34 -15.03
C GLY A 162 -11.86 24.64 -15.53
N THR A 163 -10.79 24.61 -14.75
CA THR A 163 -9.59 23.83 -15.08
C THR A 163 -9.78 22.34 -14.79
N GLN A 164 -8.82 21.51 -15.20
CA GLN A 164 -8.79 20.08 -14.87
C GLN A 164 -7.51 19.73 -14.11
N SER A 165 -7.63 18.83 -13.16
CA SER A 165 -6.47 18.27 -12.45
C SER A 165 -6.48 16.73 -12.52
N PRO A 166 -5.29 16.10 -12.57
CA PRO A 166 -5.21 14.64 -12.48
C PRO A 166 -5.94 14.13 -11.24
N TYR A 167 -6.71 13.08 -11.42
CA TYR A 167 -7.46 12.45 -10.35
C TYR A 167 -6.99 11.02 -10.09
N GLU A 168 -6.77 10.26 -11.17
CA GLU A 168 -6.46 8.85 -11.08
C GLU A 168 -5.56 8.41 -12.24
N LEU A 169 -4.50 7.66 -11.93
CA LEU A 169 -3.61 7.04 -12.89
C LEU A 169 -4.12 5.62 -13.18
N ASN A 170 -4.59 5.40 -14.39
CA ASN A 170 -5.13 4.12 -14.84
C ASN A 170 -4.02 3.30 -15.49
N ILE A 171 -3.44 2.40 -14.72
CA ILE A 171 -2.33 1.54 -15.12
C ILE A 171 -2.26 0.34 -14.18
N ASN A 172 -1.77 -0.80 -14.66
CA ASN A 172 -1.40 -1.89 -13.76
C ASN A 172 -0.17 -1.50 -12.94
N TYR A 173 -0.15 -1.83 -11.65
CA TYR A 173 0.91 -1.36 -10.74
C TYR A 173 2.30 -1.89 -11.11
N PHE A 174 2.37 -3.12 -11.68
CA PHE A 174 3.63 -3.67 -12.18
C PHE A 174 4.22 -2.80 -13.30
N ASP A 175 3.39 -2.42 -14.26
CA ASP A 175 3.80 -1.58 -15.39
C ASP A 175 3.99 -0.11 -15.00
N ALA A 176 3.32 0.38 -13.95
CA ALA A 176 3.61 1.71 -13.38
C ALA A 176 5.05 1.79 -12.86
N LEU A 177 5.54 0.71 -12.24
CA LEU A 177 6.91 0.62 -11.71
C LEU A 177 7.97 0.35 -12.77
N SER A 178 7.65 -0.42 -13.82
CA SER A 178 8.60 -0.86 -14.85
C SER A 178 8.06 -0.57 -16.24
N ASP A 179 8.86 0.10 -17.07
CA ASP A 179 8.48 0.40 -18.45
C ASP A 179 8.29 -0.90 -19.25
N PRO A 180 7.09 -1.20 -19.76
CA PRO A 180 6.84 -2.39 -20.56
C PRO A 180 7.68 -2.49 -21.83
N GLN A 181 8.16 -1.34 -22.35
CA GLN A 181 8.94 -1.22 -23.58
C GLN A 181 10.43 -0.96 -23.31
N GLY A 182 10.83 -0.79 -22.04
CA GLY A 182 12.18 -0.38 -21.65
C GLY A 182 13.27 -1.44 -21.82
N GLY A 183 12.92 -2.69 -22.16
CA GLY A 183 13.91 -3.78 -22.39
C GLY A 183 14.70 -4.19 -21.13
N GLU A 184 14.28 -3.77 -19.96
CA GLU A 184 14.96 -4.10 -18.70
C GLU A 184 14.80 -5.60 -18.37
N PRO A 185 15.84 -6.26 -17.80
CA PRO A 185 15.75 -7.66 -17.39
C PRO A 185 14.57 -7.94 -16.47
N LEU A 186 13.88 -9.06 -16.68
CA LEU A 186 12.69 -9.44 -15.91
C LEU A 186 12.97 -9.52 -14.41
N GLU A 187 14.11 -10.09 -14.03
CA GLU A 187 14.54 -10.20 -12.64
C GLU A 187 14.55 -8.83 -11.92
N ARG A 188 15.06 -7.79 -12.59
CA ARG A 188 15.10 -6.43 -12.03
C ARG A 188 13.71 -5.82 -11.90
N GLN A 189 12.83 -6.06 -12.89
CA GLN A 189 11.43 -5.64 -12.83
C GLN A 189 10.70 -6.32 -11.65
N VAL A 190 10.90 -7.63 -11.47
CA VAL A 190 10.34 -8.42 -10.36
C VAL A 190 10.87 -7.93 -9.01
N SER A 191 12.18 -7.71 -8.87
CA SER A 191 12.78 -7.21 -7.63
C SER A 191 12.21 -5.85 -7.24
N ARG A 192 12.08 -4.91 -8.20
CA ARG A 192 11.47 -3.59 -8.00
C ARG A 192 10.00 -3.70 -7.57
N PHE A 193 9.25 -4.58 -8.21
CA PHE A 193 7.86 -4.81 -7.86
C PHE A 193 7.73 -5.41 -6.44
N LEU A 194 8.51 -6.43 -6.12
CA LEU A 194 8.49 -7.07 -4.79
C LEU A 194 8.94 -6.11 -3.68
N ALA A 195 9.88 -5.19 -3.96
CA ALA A 195 10.25 -4.15 -3.01
C ALA A 195 9.05 -3.24 -2.67
N SER A 196 8.23 -2.87 -3.66
CA SER A 196 7.00 -2.08 -3.43
C SER A 196 5.97 -2.84 -2.57
N GLN A 197 5.85 -4.15 -2.78
CA GLN A 197 4.93 -4.99 -2.01
C GLN A 197 5.45 -5.27 -0.59
N ALA A 198 6.77 -5.36 -0.43
CA ALA A 198 7.39 -5.47 0.88
C ALA A 198 7.18 -4.21 1.75
N ILE A 199 7.21 -3.02 1.15
CA ILE A 199 6.85 -1.75 1.80
C ILE A 199 5.41 -1.82 2.33
N LEU A 200 4.45 -2.23 1.48
CA LEU A 200 3.05 -2.44 1.86
C LEU A 200 2.92 -3.38 3.06
N LEU A 201 3.64 -4.51 3.03
CA LEU A 201 3.58 -5.55 4.05
C LEU A 201 4.28 -5.16 5.35
N ALA A 202 5.29 -4.29 5.30
CA ALA A 202 6.04 -3.86 6.49
C ALA A 202 5.31 -2.78 7.30
N LEU A 203 4.48 -1.93 6.68
CA LEU A 203 3.75 -0.86 7.36
C LEU A 203 2.79 -1.38 8.41
N ALA A 204 2.62 -0.60 9.49
CA ALA A 204 1.58 -0.86 10.48
C ALA A 204 0.19 -0.77 9.85
N GLY A 205 -0.61 -1.81 10.02
CA GLY A 205 -1.93 -1.93 9.42
C GLY A 205 -2.21 -3.32 8.87
N VAL A 206 -3.39 -3.44 8.26
CA VAL A 206 -3.84 -4.66 7.57
C VAL A 206 -3.56 -4.50 6.08
N PRO A 207 -2.74 -5.37 5.47
CA PRO A 207 -2.46 -5.28 4.04
C PRO A 207 -3.60 -5.83 3.20
N GLY A 208 -4.05 -5.05 2.21
CA GLY A 208 -4.95 -5.47 1.14
C GLY A 208 -4.14 -5.86 -0.09
N ILE A 209 -4.24 -7.10 -0.51
CA ILE A 209 -3.48 -7.63 -1.64
C ILE A 209 -4.40 -7.80 -2.84
N TYR A 210 -4.15 -7.02 -3.89
CA TYR A 210 -4.90 -7.10 -5.12
C TYR A 210 -4.46 -8.33 -5.93
N ILE A 211 -5.43 -9.07 -6.48
CA ILE A 211 -5.15 -10.31 -7.21
C ILE A 211 -4.18 -10.11 -8.37
N HIS A 212 -4.30 -9.01 -9.13
CA HIS A 212 -3.41 -8.71 -10.25
C HIS A 212 -1.98 -8.37 -9.78
N SER A 213 -1.82 -7.81 -8.58
CA SER A 213 -0.50 -7.63 -7.96
C SER A 213 0.10 -8.97 -7.53
N LEU A 214 -0.71 -9.84 -6.90
CA LEU A 214 -0.26 -11.17 -6.47
C LEU A 214 0.24 -12.03 -7.65
N LEU A 215 -0.39 -11.85 -8.82
CA LEU A 215 -0.10 -12.63 -10.03
C LEU A 215 0.81 -11.90 -11.04
N GLY A 216 1.34 -10.73 -10.71
CA GLY A 216 2.22 -9.97 -11.60
C GLY A 216 1.57 -9.64 -12.95
N SER A 217 0.28 -9.27 -12.95
CA SER A 217 -0.40 -8.91 -14.19
C SER A 217 0.17 -7.63 -14.79
N ARG A 218 0.03 -7.50 -16.10
CA ARG A 218 0.40 -6.31 -16.87
C ARG A 218 -0.83 -5.52 -17.34
N ASN A 219 -0.61 -4.42 -18.05
CA ASN A 219 -1.67 -3.61 -18.64
C ASN A 219 -2.52 -4.42 -19.63
N TRP A 220 -3.83 -4.43 -19.43
CA TRP A 220 -4.79 -5.06 -20.34
C TRP A 220 -5.40 -4.03 -21.30
N HIS A 221 -4.65 -3.67 -22.34
CA HIS A 221 -5.07 -2.67 -23.33
C HIS A 221 -6.33 -3.08 -24.10
N ASP A 222 -6.46 -4.37 -24.43
CA ASP A 222 -7.65 -4.89 -25.14
C ASP A 222 -8.92 -4.63 -24.33
N GLY A 223 -8.86 -4.74 -22.99
CA GLY A 223 -9.98 -4.45 -22.13
C GLY A 223 -10.42 -2.98 -22.18
N VAL A 224 -9.47 -2.07 -22.30
CA VAL A 224 -9.77 -0.65 -22.49
C VAL A 224 -10.45 -0.40 -23.83
N GLN A 225 -9.94 -1.01 -24.90
CA GLN A 225 -10.53 -0.90 -26.24
C GLN A 225 -11.95 -1.49 -26.29
N GLN A 226 -12.17 -2.65 -25.68
CA GLN A 226 -13.46 -3.35 -25.68
C GLN A 226 -14.52 -2.62 -24.85
N THR A 227 -14.14 -2.04 -23.72
CA THR A 227 -15.10 -1.47 -22.76
C THR A 227 -15.23 0.05 -22.83
N GLY A 228 -14.25 0.73 -23.42
CA GLY A 228 -14.12 2.19 -23.38
C GLY A 228 -13.81 2.75 -21.98
N ARG A 229 -13.51 1.89 -20.99
CA ARG A 229 -13.25 2.28 -19.60
C ARG A 229 -11.76 2.19 -19.29
N LEU A 230 -11.15 3.31 -18.88
CA LEU A 230 -9.72 3.37 -18.57
C LEU A 230 -9.30 2.38 -17.47
N ARG A 231 -10.12 2.21 -16.43
CA ARG A 231 -9.87 1.26 -15.32
C ARG A 231 -9.79 -0.20 -15.77
N SER A 232 -10.33 -0.57 -16.95
CA SER A 232 -10.22 -1.94 -17.46
C SER A 232 -8.77 -2.38 -17.64
N ILE A 233 -7.82 -1.44 -17.77
CA ILE A 233 -6.40 -1.71 -17.97
C ILE A 233 -5.80 -2.60 -16.85
N ASN A 234 -6.34 -2.56 -15.65
CA ASN A 234 -5.89 -3.36 -14.51
C ASN A 234 -6.95 -4.36 -14.00
N ARG A 235 -7.92 -4.73 -14.85
CA ARG A 235 -9.05 -5.63 -14.53
C ARG A 235 -9.20 -6.77 -15.53
N GLU A 236 -8.08 -7.31 -16.00
CA GLU A 236 -8.08 -8.45 -16.92
C GLU A 236 -8.84 -9.64 -16.32
N PRO A 237 -9.88 -10.20 -16.98
CA PRO A 237 -10.47 -11.45 -16.57
C PRO A 237 -9.46 -12.58 -16.67
N LEU A 238 -9.17 -13.25 -15.56
CA LEU A 238 -8.17 -14.31 -15.51
C LEU A 238 -8.82 -15.67 -15.79
N VAL A 239 -8.21 -16.44 -16.70
CA VAL A 239 -8.62 -17.83 -16.99
C VAL A 239 -7.79 -18.78 -16.12
N VAL A 240 -8.43 -19.55 -15.25
CA VAL A 240 -7.76 -20.42 -14.27
C VAL A 240 -6.68 -21.29 -14.88
N GLY A 241 -7.00 -22.04 -15.96
CA GLY A 241 -6.03 -22.94 -16.58
C GLY A 241 -4.83 -22.22 -17.24
N GLU A 242 -4.94 -20.93 -17.60
CA GLU A 242 -3.81 -20.12 -18.08
C GLU A 242 -2.94 -19.65 -16.92
N VAL A 243 -3.56 -19.24 -15.82
CA VAL A 243 -2.85 -18.87 -14.60
C VAL A 243 -2.08 -20.06 -14.06
N GLU A 244 -2.69 -21.25 -13.96
CA GLU A 244 -2.03 -22.46 -13.48
C GLU A 244 -0.84 -22.85 -14.35
N ARG A 245 -0.97 -22.79 -15.68
CA ARG A 245 0.14 -23.05 -16.61
C ARG A 245 1.28 -22.05 -16.42
N ALA A 246 0.95 -20.76 -16.27
CA ALA A 246 1.96 -19.72 -16.05
C ALA A 246 2.66 -19.88 -14.70
N LEU A 247 1.94 -20.27 -13.65
CA LEU A 247 2.52 -20.53 -12.32
C LEU A 247 3.39 -21.79 -12.30
N ALA A 248 3.12 -22.77 -13.16
CA ALA A 248 3.94 -23.98 -13.30
C ALA A 248 5.26 -23.73 -14.05
N ASP A 249 5.40 -22.62 -14.78
CA ASP A 249 6.61 -22.23 -15.47
C ASP A 249 7.46 -21.28 -14.58
N PRO A 250 8.58 -21.76 -14.00
CA PRO A 250 9.36 -20.97 -13.03
C PRO A 250 10.04 -19.72 -13.63
N VAL A 251 10.17 -19.64 -14.97
CA VAL A 251 10.74 -18.46 -15.63
C VAL A 251 9.70 -17.42 -16.00
N SER A 252 8.41 -17.74 -15.88
CA SER A 252 7.33 -16.81 -16.16
C SER A 252 7.30 -15.66 -15.15
N LEU A 253 6.86 -14.48 -15.59
CA LEU A 253 6.62 -13.35 -14.70
C LEU A 253 5.68 -13.73 -13.54
N ARG A 254 4.57 -14.42 -13.84
CA ARG A 254 3.57 -14.80 -12.83
C ARG A 254 4.16 -15.69 -11.74
N ALA A 255 4.95 -16.70 -12.12
CA ALA A 255 5.58 -17.61 -11.16
C ALA A 255 6.58 -16.89 -10.27
N GLN A 256 7.44 -16.04 -10.83
CA GLN A 256 8.45 -15.30 -10.07
C GLN A 256 7.81 -14.30 -9.09
N VAL A 257 6.82 -13.52 -9.55
CA VAL A 257 6.11 -12.58 -8.68
C VAL A 257 5.33 -13.31 -7.60
N PHE A 258 4.58 -14.35 -7.96
CA PHE A 258 3.77 -15.12 -6.99
C PHE A 258 4.65 -15.77 -5.93
N ALA A 259 5.75 -16.41 -6.31
CA ALA A 259 6.67 -17.05 -5.37
C ALA A 259 7.28 -16.03 -4.40
N GLY A 260 7.80 -14.91 -4.91
CA GLY A 260 8.40 -13.86 -4.08
C GLY A 260 7.37 -13.19 -3.17
N TYR A 261 6.18 -12.87 -3.69
CA TYR A 261 5.14 -12.23 -2.90
C TYR A 261 4.59 -13.17 -1.82
N ARG A 262 4.36 -14.45 -2.15
CA ARG A 262 3.95 -15.46 -1.18
C ARG A 262 4.97 -15.59 -0.05
N HIS A 263 6.26 -15.64 -0.37
CA HIS A 263 7.33 -15.68 0.64
C HIS A 263 7.27 -14.48 1.59
N LEU A 264 7.08 -13.27 1.06
CA LEU A 264 6.90 -12.06 1.88
C LEU A 264 5.67 -12.16 2.80
N ILE A 265 4.53 -12.65 2.27
CA ILE A 265 3.28 -12.80 3.04
C ILE A 265 3.46 -13.82 4.17
N GLU A 266 4.02 -14.99 3.86
CA GLU A 266 4.27 -16.07 4.83
C GLU A 266 5.22 -15.61 5.94
N THR A 267 6.32 -14.92 5.57
CA THR A 267 7.27 -14.35 6.54
C THR A 267 6.60 -13.31 7.43
N ARG A 268 5.81 -12.41 6.85
CA ARG A 268 5.06 -11.41 7.62
C ARG A 268 4.08 -12.05 8.58
N ALA A 269 3.33 -13.04 8.12
CA ALA A 269 2.29 -13.69 8.93
C ALA A 269 2.87 -14.47 10.13
N ALA A 270 4.08 -14.99 9.99
CA ALA A 270 4.79 -15.71 11.05
C ALA A 270 5.48 -14.77 12.07
N GLU A 271 5.62 -13.47 11.77
CA GLU A 271 6.43 -12.55 12.58
C GLU A 271 5.54 -11.60 13.41
N PRO A 272 5.50 -11.73 14.76
CA PRO A 272 4.68 -10.90 15.63
C PRO A 272 4.98 -9.39 15.54
N ALA A 273 6.19 -8.98 15.17
CA ALA A 273 6.53 -7.57 15.00
C ALA A 273 5.68 -6.89 13.91
N PHE A 274 5.20 -7.64 12.92
CA PHE A 274 4.33 -7.12 11.87
C PHE A 274 2.82 -7.13 12.22
N HIS A 275 2.48 -7.41 13.48
CA HIS A 275 1.08 -7.31 13.92
C HIS A 275 0.49 -5.94 13.58
N PRO A 276 -0.76 -5.84 13.08
CA PRO A 276 -1.37 -4.56 12.68
C PRO A 276 -1.37 -3.49 13.75
N SER A 277 -1.51 -3.89 15.02
CA SER A 277 -1.46 -3.01 16.18
C SER A 277 -0.07 -2.84 16.80
N GLY A 278 0.97 -3.45 16.21
CA GLY A 278 2.35 -3.28 16.63
C GLY A 278 2.84 -1.84 16.42
N ALA A 279 3.82 -1.42 17.23
CA ALA A 279 4.43 -0.09 17.06
C ALA A 279 5.26 -0.01 15.78
N GLN A 280 5.36 1.21 15.25
CA GLN A 280 6.16 1.54 14.08
C GLN A 280 6.98 2.78 14.36
N GLN A 281 8.25 2.72 14.01
CA GLN A 281 9.15 3.85 13.97
C GLN A 281 9.82 3.91 12.60
N VAL A 282 9.80 5.06 11.95
CA VAL A 282 10.58 5.29 10.73
C VAL A 282 12.03 5.55 11.12
N LEU A 283 12.95 4.88 10.42
CA LEU A 283 14.38 5.04 10.60
C LEU A 283 14.94 5.90 9.47
N ASP A 284 15.62 6.98 9.80
CA ASP A 284 16.32 7.85 8.84
C ASP A 284 17.77 7.36 8.67
N LEU A 285 17.97 6.42 7.76
CA LEU A 285 19.26 5.79 7.51
C LEU A 285 19.92 6.27 6.22
N HIS A 286 19.14 6.45 5.16
CA HIS A 286 19.61 6.88 3.84
C HIS A 286 18.41 7.31 2.98
N PRO A 287 18.50 8.37 2.14
CA PRO A 287 17.38 8.81 1.30
C PRO A 287 16.80 7.73 0.39
N ALA A 288 17.63 6.83 -0.15
CA ALA A 288 17.19 5.72 -0.99
C ALA A 288 16.62 4.52 -0.21
N LEU A 289 16.52 4.60 1.12
CA LEU A 289 15.98 3.52 1.96
C LEU A 289 14.66 3.95 2.61
N PHE A 290 13.61 3.21 2.34
CA PHE A 290 12.45 3.22 3.22
C PHE A 290 12.68 2.21 4.34
N ALA A 291 12.91 2.70 5.55
CA ALA A 291 13.31 1.86 6.69
C ALA A 291 12.37 2.04 7.88
N LEU A 292 11.91 0.92 8.44
CA LEU A 292 11.00 0.87 9.59
C LEU A 292 11.55 -0.03 10.68
N LEU A 293 11.44 0.39 11.94
CA LEU A 293 11.50 -0.53 13.08
C LEU A 293 10.07 -0.88 13.47
N ARG A 294 9.73 -2.17 13.35
CA ARG A 294 8.44 -2.73 13.78
C ARG A 294 8.63 -3.46 15.09
N ILE A 295 7.67 -3.24 16.02
CA ILE A 295 7.73 -3.83 17.36
C ILE A 295 6.37 -4.49 17.63
N SER A 296 6.41 -5.74 18.10
CA SER A 296 5.19 -6.46 18.47
C SER A 296 4.41 -5.77 19.60
N PRO A 297 3.10 -5.98 19.73
CA PRO A 297 2.30 -5.36 20.80
C PRO A 297 2.81 -5.64 22.22
N ASP A 298 3.45 -6.80 22.45
CA ASP A 298 4.06 -7.18 23.73
C ASP A 298 5.51 -6.67 23.90
N GLY A 299 6.06 -5.97 22.89
CA GLY A 299 7.40 -5.40 22.88
C GLY A 299 8.55 -6.39 22.70
N ARG A 300 8.26 -7.72 22.59
CA ARG A 300 9.29 -8.78 22.59
C ARG A 300 9.94 -9.01 21.22
N ALA A 301 9.17 -8.89 20.14
CA ALA A 301 9.71 -9.05 18.80
C ALA A 301 9.98 -7.67 18.16
N ARG A 302 11.16 -7.53 17.55
CA ARG A 302 11.60 -6.32 16.86
C ARG A 302 12.18 -6.68 15.50
N VAL A 303 11.74 -6.00 14.46
CA VAL A 303 12.20 -6.18 13.09
C VAL A 303 12.51 -4.82 12.47
N ALA A 304 13.76 -4.67 12.02
CA ALA A 304 14.14 -3.58 11.12
C ALA A 304 13.85 -4.00 9.67
N ALA A 305 12.85 -3.40 9.08
CA ALA A 305 12.43 -3.65 7.70
C ALA A 305 13.07 -2.58 6.79
N LEU A 306 14.03 -3.00 5.98
CA LEU A 306 14.83 -2.14 5.11
C LEU A 306 14.46 -2.40 3.64
N HIS A 307 14.12 -1.35 2.91
CA HIS A 307 13.69 -1.44 1.51
C HIS A 307 14.51 -0.44 0.68
N ASN A 308 15.41 -0.93 -0.16
CA ASN A 308 16.09 -0.10 -1.13
C ASN A 308 15.12 0.24 -2.27
N VAL A 309 14.76 1.52 -2.42
CA VAL A 309 13.84 1.98 -3.47
C VAL A 309 14.59 2.43 -4.74
N SER A 310 15.92 2.32 -4.76
CA SER A 310 16.77 2.83 -5.85
C SER A 310 17.35 1.73 -6.72
N GLY A 311 17.83 2.12 -7.89
CA GLY A 311 18.58 1.28 -8.82
C GLY A 311 20.06 1.09 -8.48
N GLU A 312 20.50 1.62 -7.33
CA GLU A 312 21.88 1.58 -6.85
C GLU A 312 21.99 0.76 -5.56
N SER A 313 23.20 0.28 -5.25
CA SER A 313 23.47 -0.39 -3.97
C SER A 313 23.58 0.64 -2.85
N VAL A 314 23.00 0.35 -1.68
CA VAL A 314 23.04 1.21 -0.50
C VAL A 314 23.67 0.46 0.66
N HIS A 315 24.56 1.12 1.38
CA HIS A 315 25.26 0.56 2.54
C HIS A 315 24.65 1.09 3.84
N VAL A 316 24.48 0.21 4.83
CA VAL A 316 23.92 0.53 6.15
C VAL A 316 24.76 -0.09 7.24
N ALA A 317 25.21 0.73 8.18
CA ALA A 317 25.80 0.25 9.42
C ALA A 317 24.69 -0.18 10.39
N LEU A 318 24.59 -1.45 10.75
CA LEU A 318 23.55 -1.97 11.62
C LEU A 318 23.57 -1.37 13.02
N SER A 319 24.74 -0.88 13.46
CA SER A 319 24.90 -0.14 14.73
C SER A 319 24.06 1.14 14.82
N THR A 320 23.61 1.68 13.69
CA THR A 320 22.75 2.88 13.64
C THR A 320 21.27 2.56 13.91
N ILE A 321 20.86 1.30 13.85
CA ILE A 321 19.45 0.89 14.01
C ILE A 321 19.10 0.75 15.49
N GLU A 322 19.75 -0.13 16.20
CA GLU A 322 19.64 -0.33 17.66
C GLU A 322 20.93 -1.01 18.15
N GLY A 323 21.35 -0.73 19.39
CA GLY A 323 22.60 -1.16 20.02
C GLY A 323 22.97 -2.65 19.88
N ALA A 324 23.95 -3.12 20.68
CA ALA A 324 24.59 -4.43 20.57
C ALA A 324 23.62 -5.63 20.43
N GLY A 325 24.01 -6.66 19.67
CA GLY A 325 23.20 -7.87 19.47
C GLY A 325 23.52 -8.55 18.13
N ARG A 326 22.63 -9.43 17.71
CA ARG A 326 22.66 -10.08 16.39
C ARG A 326 21.37 -9.80 15.65
N TRP A 327 21.46 -9.75 14.33
CA TRP A 327 20.34 -9.61 13.45
C TRP A 327 20.24 -10.83 12.53
N ARG A 328 19.04 -11.35 12.34
CA ARG A 328 18.74 -12.40 11.37
C ARG A 328 17.80 -11.87 10.32
N ASP A 329 18.20 -11.95 9.05
CA ASP A 329 17.30 -11.65 7.95
C ASP A 329 16.26 -12.75 7.80
N LEU A 330 14.99 -12.38 8.00
CA LEU A 330 13.85 -13.31 7.92
C LEU A 330 13.58 -13.83 6.51
N LEU A 331 14.03 -13.08 5.48
CA LEU A 331 13.81 -13.43 4.09
C LEU A 331 14.87 -14.39 3.54
N THR A 332 16.11 -14.27 4.00
CA THR A 332 17.23 -15.09 3.51
C THR A 332 17.74 -16.09 4.54
N GLY A 333 17.44 -15.87 5.82
CA GLY A 333 17.99 -16.65 6.93
C GLY A 333 19.44 -16.29 7.31
N GLU A 334 20.03 -15.25 6.68
CA GLU A 334 21.38 -14.79 6.94
C GLU A 334 21.50 -14.09 8.31
N ASP A 335 22.59 -14.34 9.03
CA ASP A 335 22.84 -13.74 10.34
C ASP A 335 23.92 -12.65 10.23
N PHE A 336 23.74 -11.54 10.96
CA PHE A 336 24.64 -10.40 11.01
C PHE A 336 24.98 -10.02 12.45
N HIS A 337 26.20 -9.54 12.68
CA HIS A 337 26.57 -8.86 13.92
C HIS A 337 26.03 -7.42 13.92
N ALA A 338 25.77 -6.88 15.10
CA ALA A 338 25.22 -5.51 15.24
C ALA A 338 26.18 -4.40 14.76
N ASP A 339 27.48 -4.68 14.70
CA ASP A 339 28.52 -3.77 14.20
C ASP A 339 28.79 -3.95 12.70
N ALA A 340 28.11 -4.88 12.04
CA ALA A 340 28.30 -5.12 10.62
C ALA A 340 27.78 -3.93 9.77
N GLU A 341 28.48 -3.69 8.68
CA GLU A 341 27.96 -2.91 7.55
C GLU A 341 27.38 -3.90 6.52
N ILE A 342 26.13 -3.67 6.12
CA ILE A 342 25.46 -4.49 5.12
C ILE A 342 25.19 -3.68 3.85
N ALA A 343 25.31 -4.35 2.70
CA ALA A 343 24.87 -3.78 1.42
C ALA A 343 23.47 -4.28 1.08
N LEU A 344 22.62 -3.37 0.62
CA LEU A 344 21.38 -3.69 -0.05
C LEU A 344 21.57 -3.43 -1.56
N ALA A 345 21.49 -4.47 -2.36
CA ALA A 345 21.50 -4.36 -3.82
C ALA A 345 20.31 -3.52 -4.34
N PRO A 346 20.28 -3.12 -5.62
CA PRO A 346 19.15 -2.43 -6.22
C PRO A 346 17.82 -3.13 -5.93
N TYR A 347 16.87 -2.39 -5.35
CA TYR A 347 15.52 -2.88 -4.98
C TYR A 347 15.52 -4.06 -3.99
N GLN A 348 16.62 -4.32 -3.30
CA GLN A 348 16.68 -5.37 -2.29
C GLN A 348 15.90 -4.99 -1.05
N VAL A 349 15.26 -6.00 -0.46
CA VAL A 349 14.55 -5.93 0.82
C VAL A 349 15.26 -6.81 1.83
N ARG A 350 15.40 -6.33 3.07
CA ARG A 350 15.84 -7.12 4.23
C ARG A 350 14.91 -6.86 5.42
N TRP A 351 14.44 -7.92 6.02
CA TRP A 351 13.66 -7.88 7.26
C TRP A 351 14.48 -8.48 8.39
N LEU A 352 15.20 -7.62 9.09
CA LEU A 352 16.17 -7.99 10.09
C LEU A 352 15.51 -8.11 11.46
N LYS A 353 15.33 -9.34 11.94
CA LYS A 353 14.86 -9.63 13.29
C LYS A 353 16.02 -9.57 14.27
N ARG A 354 15.85 -8.84 15.36
CA ARG A 354 16.82 -8.82 16.44
C ARG A 354 16.77 -10.14 17.23
N SER A 355 17.90 -10.82 17.32
CA SER A 355 18.10 -11.95 18.25
C SER A 355 18.55 -11.40 19.58
N GLY A 356 17.86 -11.77 20.66
CA GLY A 356 18.05 -11.27 22.01
C GLY A 356 19.42 -11.50 22.62
#